data_7bc279e5066f2a0362d69d400630b6d4
#
_entry.id   7bc279e5066f2a0362d69d400630b6d4
#
_cell.length_a   1.000
_cell.length_b   1.000
_cell.length_c   1.000
_cell.angle_alpha   90.00
_cell.angle_beta   90.00
_cell.angle_gamma   90.00
#
_symmetry.space_group_name_H-M   'P 1'
#
loop_
_entity.id
_entity.type
_entity.pdbx_description
1 polymer ?
#
loop_
_entity_poly.entity_id
_entity_poly.type
_entity_poly.pdbx_seq_one_letter_code
_entity_poly.pdbx_strand_id
1 'polypeptide(L)'
;MILSRRSVLFAASGVALGAGLFLTLGTGARAQTPLSDLLARTHIHGLAVDGQDSGRLLIATHHGLHALDLDTGLTVRLSDHSDDMMGFVADPVAPGGFLASGHPARGGNLGVIASSDGGASWAKLSDGVNGPVDFHQMDISKADPSVVWGNYGGLQRSRDGGRTWEQVADAPLGLIDIAASARSVERLYAATETGLWVSDADARDWQRAHPTDAPVSFVEVMADGMIHAFILGEGLLRRDEDGGAWEQLHPDFEQRFLLYYAADPVNPDRAFTATQLGEILTSDDGGRSWRQFGTD
;
A
#
# COMPACT_ATOMS: atom_id res chain seq x y z
N MET A 1 -82.28 -18.12 25.89
CA MET A 1 -82.48 -18.58 27.24
C MET A 1 -81.16 -18.75 27.93
N ILE A 2 -80.93 -17.98 28.98
CA ILE A 2 -79.94 -18.02 30.02
C ILE A 2 -78.47 -17.65 29.68
N LEU A 3 -78.12 -16.44 30.14
CA LEU A 3 -76.81 -15.84 30.35
C LEU A 3 -75.99 -16.62 31.41
N SER A 4 -74.68 -16.68 31.21
CA SER A 4 -73.75 -16.83 32.34
C SER A 4 -72.49 -16.00 32.08
N ARG A 5 -72.30 -14.98 32.94
CA ARG A 5 -71.11 -14.15 33.04
C ARG A 5 -69.98 -14.96 33.75
N ARG A 6 -68.78 -14.98 33.22
CA ARG A 6 -67.57 -15.28 34.02
C ARG A 6 -66.58 -14.19 33.88
N SER A 7 -66.27 -13.61 35.02
CA SER A 7 -65.25 -12.57 35.22
C SER A 7 -63.87 -13.09 34.90
N VAL A 8 -63.09 -12.29 34.16
CA VAL A 8 -61.68 -12.54 33.97
C VAL A 8 -60.89 -11.54 34.80
N LEU A 9 -60.09 -12.07 35.69
CA LEU A 9 -59.11 -11.35 36.51
C LEU A 9 -57.95 -10.90 35.61
N PHE A 10 -57.60 -9.62 35.63
CA PHE A 10 -56.35 -9.08 35.09
C PHE A 10 -55.22 -9.35 36.09
N ALA A 11 -54.26 -10.18 35.69
CA ALA A 11 -52.98 -10.27 36.38
C ALA A 11 -52.03 -9.23 35.77
N ALA A 12 -51.62 -8.28 36.57
CA ALA A 12 -50.61 -7.30 36.21
C ALA A 12 -49.21 -7.95 36.28
N SER A 13 -48.61 -8.21 35.12
CA SER A 13 -47.21 -8.66 35.05
C SER A 13 -46.30 -7.42 35.04
N GLY A 14 -45.54 -7.24 36.10
CA GLY A 14 -44.52 -6.22 36.22
C GLY A 14 -43.36 -6.49 35.22
N VAL A 15 -43.11 -5.54 34.34
CA VAL A 15 -41.90 -5.52 33.50
C VAL A 15 -40.75 -4.97 34.33
N ALA A 16 -39.82 -5.81 34.72
CA ALA A 16 -38.54 -5.38 35.29
C ALA A 16 -37.68 -4.82 34.18
N LEU A 17 -37.47 -3.50 34.16
CA LEU A 17 -36.46 -2.83 33.35
C LEU A 17 -35.09 -3.23 33.90
N GLY A 18 -34.46 -4.21 33.27
CA GLY A 18 -33.05 -4.48 33.45
C GLY A 18 -32.24 -3.36 32.79
N ALA A 19 -31.65 -2.48 33.59
CA ALA A 19 -30.64 -1.53 33.13
C ALA A 19 -29.40 -2.34 32.72
N GLY A 20 -29.27 -2.64 31.42
CA GLY A 20 -28.06 -3.17 30.83
C GLY A 20 -26.98 -2.11 30.89
N LEU A 21 -26.02 -2.33 31.77
CA LEU A 21 -24.77 -1.54 31.81
C LEU A 21 -23.99 -1.86 30.54
N PHE A 22 -24.15 -1.06 29.47
CA PHE A 22 -23.23 -1.06 28.33
C PHE A 22 -21.89 -0.52 28.84
N LEU A 23 -20.99 -1.41 29.21
CA LEU A 23 -19.58 -1.09 29.30
C LEU A 23 -19.12 -0.72 27.85
N THR A 24 -19.09 0.56 27.56
CA THR A 24 -18.27 1.07 26.46
C THR A 24 -16.84 0.79 26.85
N LEU A 25 -16.27 -0.26 26.28
CA LEU A 25 -14.82 -0.42 26.24
C LEU A 25 -14.30 0.81 25.51
N GLY A 26 -13.80 1.77 26.27
CA GLY A 26 -13.14 2.93 25.72
C GLY A 26 -11.98 2.41 24.86
N THR A 27 -12.05 2.61 23.56
CA THR A 27 -10.90 2.52 22.68
C THR A 27 -9.94 3.57 23.18
N GLY A 28 -8.92 3.16 23.94
CA GLY A 28 -7.88 4.08 24.40
C GLY A 28 -7.35 4.84 23.18
N ALA A 29 -7.40 6.17 23.21
CA ALA A 29 -6.89 6.99 22.16
C ALA A 29 -5.42 6.58 21.93
N ARG A 30 -5.11 6.12 20.71
CA ARG A 30 -3.74 5.79 20.35
C ARG A 30 -2.89 7.04 20.41
N ALA A 31 -1.64 6.92 20.88
CA ALA A 31 -0.74 8.05 20.97
C ALA A 31 -0.48 8.61 19.57
N GLN A 32 -0.69 9.90 19.42
CA GLN A 32 -0.33 10.66 18.23
C GLN A 32 1.08 11.23 18.40
N THR A 33 1.86 11.21 17.33
CA THR A 33 3.21 11.75 17.28
C THR A 33 3.39 12.61 16.03
N PRO A 34 4.16 13.71 16.10
CA PRO A 34 4.52 14.45 14.90
C PRO A 34 5.20 13.56 13.86
N LEU A 35 4.98 13.84 12.57
CA LEU A 35 5.64 13.10 11.49
C LEU A 35 7.16 13.09 11.65
N SER A 36 7.78 14.22 12.01
CA SER A 36 9.22 14.31 12.24
C SER A 36 9.74 13.33 13.29
N ASP A 37 8.97 13.08 14.35
CA ASP A 37 9.33 12.14 15.41
C ASP A 37 9.23 10.68 14.96
N LEU A 38 8.28 10.38 14.06
CA LEU A 38 8.19 9.07 13.43
C LEU A 38 9.41 8.84 12.53
N LEU A 39 9.66 9.75 11.60
CA LEU A 39 10.73 9.63 10.60
C LEU A 39 12.14 9.59 11.22
N ALA A 40 12.33 10.21 12.38
CA ALA A 40 13.61 10.14 13.12
C ALA A 40 13.90 8.75 13.72
N ARG A 41 12.92 7.84 13.74
CA ARG A 41 13.03 6.54 14.45
C ARG A 41 12.88 5.32 13.54
N THR A 42 12.50 5.52 12.28
CA THR A 42 12.17 4.41 11.38
C THR A 42 12.40 4.79 9.92
N HIS A 43 12.56 3.77 9.08
CA HIS A 43 12.55 3.95 7.63
C HIS A 43 11.15 3.69 7.08
N ILE A 44 10.86 4.31 5.94
CA ILE A 44 9.63 4.10 5.17
C ILE A 44 9.84 2.92 4.25
N HIS A 45 8.83 2.04 4.16
CA HIS A 45 8.83 0.85 3.31
C HIS A 45 7.62 0.80 2.35
N GLY A 46 6.78 1.81 2.38
CA GLY A 46 5.66 1.95 1.47
C GLY A 46 4.79 3.14 1.81
N LEU A 47 4.11 3.67 0.82
CA LEU A 47 3.16 4.77 0.93
C LEU A 47 1.87 4.40 0.21
N ALA A 48 0.73 4.82 0.75
CA ALA A 48 -0.55 4.82 0.04
C ALA A 48 -1.42 5.96 0.57
N VAL A 49 -2.19 6.64 -0.29
CA VAL A 49 -3.28 7.49 0.18
C VAL A 49 -4.40 6.57 0.67
N ASP A 50 -4.97 6.86 1.85
CA ASP A 50 -6.03 6.03 2.41
C ASP A 50 -7.29 6.11 1.53
N GLY A 51 -7.65 5.00 0.89
CA GLY A 51 -8.82 4.93 0.01
C GLY A 51 -10.16 5.11 0.73
N GLN A 52 -10.19 5.08 2.07
CA GLN A 52 -11.37 5.35 2.89
C GLN A 52 -11.43 6.80 3.38
N ASP A 53 -10.27 7.46 3.48
CA ASP A 53 -10.15 8.83 3.96
C ASP A 53 -8.95 9.52 3.29
N SER A 54 -9.18 10.20 2.19
CA SER A 54 -8.13 10.88 1.43
C SER A 54 -7.43 12.04 2.21
N GLY A 55 -7.89 12.37 3.41
CA GLY A 55 -7.19 13.23 4.38
C GLY A 55 -6.03 12.53 5.08
N ARG A 56 -5.74 11.25 4.75
CA ARG A 56 -4.68 10.48 5.38
C ARG A 56 -3.70 9.90 4.36
N LEU A 57 -2.42 9.93 4.72
CA LEU A 57 -1.38 9.17 4.05
C LEU A 57 -0.98 7.98 4.95
N LEU A 58 -1.01 6.79 4.40
CA LEU A 58 -0.55 5.57 5.05
C LEU A 58 0.95 5.40 4.82
N ILE A 59 1.67 5.09 5.89
CA ILE A 59 3.15 4.97 5.90
C ILE A 59 3.49 3.62 6.52
N ALA A 60 3.94 2.68 5.70
CA ALA A 60 4.50 1.42 6.16
C ALA A 60 5.95 1.62 6.61
N THR A 61 6.31 1.04 7.76
CA THR A 61 7.59 1.27 8.42
C THR A 61 8.11 0.01 9.11
N HIS A 62 9.36 0.04 9.63
CA HIS A 62 9.91 -0.99 10.53
C HIS A 62 9.08 -1.22 11.81
N HIS A 63 8.14 -0.32 12.12
CA HIS A 63 7.38 -0.36 13.37
C HIS A 63 5.86 -0.40 13.14
N GLY A 64 5.44 -1.00 12.02
CA GLY A 64 4.04 -1.17 11.63
C GLY A 64 3.55 -0.11 10.66
N LEU A 65 2.24 -0.14 10.41
CA LEU A 65 1.54 0.80 9.55
C LEU A 65 1.08 2.01 10.37
N HIS A 66 1.38 3.20 9.87
CA HIS A 66 0.98 4.47 10.46
C HIS A 66 0.07 5.23 9.49
N ALA A 67 -0.89 5.97 10.02
CA ALA A 67 -1.63 6.98 9.28
C ALA A 67 -1.12 8.37 9.67
N LEU A 68 -0.76 9.17 8.68
CA LEU A 68 -0.47 10.59 8.80
C LEU A 68 -1.75 11.35 8.46
N ASP A 69 -2.24 12.14 9.38
CA ASP A 69 -3.31 13.11 9.16
C ASP A 69 -2.71 14.32 8.43
N LEU A 70 -3.21 14.61 7.24
CA LEU A 70 -2.64 15.60 6.34
C LEU A 70 -2.92 17.04 6.77
N ASP A 71 -3.95 17.28 7.59
CA ASP A 71 -4.28 18.61 8.11
C ASP A 71 -3.45 18.97 9.32
N THR A 72 -3.17 18.00 10.19
CA THR A 72 -2.49 18.25 11.48
C THR A 72 -1.01 17.89 11.47
N GLY A 73 -0.54 17.08 10.50
CA GLY A 73 0.83 16.56 10.47
C GLY A 73 1.12 15.52 11.56
N LEU A 74 0.09 15.01 12.23
CA LEU A 74 0.22 14.00 13.28
C LEU A 74 0.07 12.59 12.72
N THR A 75 0.87 11.68 13.23
CA THR A 75 0.82 10.27 12.89
C THR A 75 0.25 9.43 14.02
N VAL A 76 -0.45 8.35 13.66
CA VAL A 76 -0.96 7.34 14.59
C VAL A 76 -0.67 5.96 14.03
N ARG A 77 -0.16 5.03 14.87
CA ARG A 77 -0.02 3.63 14.45
C ARG A 77 -1.39 2.97 14.39
N LEU A 78 -1.71 2.34 13.27
CA LEU A 78 -3.04 1.77 12.99
C LEU A 78 -3.27 0.43 13.67
N SER A 79 -2.25 -0.42 13.86
CA SER A 79 -2.41 -1.72 14.53
C SER A 79 -1.62 -1.78 15.84
N ASP A 80 -1.93 -2.78 16.67
CA ASP A 80 -1.15 -3.07 17.88
C ASP A 80 0.17 -3.80 17.55
N HIS A 81 0.25 -4.38 16.34
CA HIS A 81 1.47 -4.99 15.82
C HIS A 81 2.49 -3.92 15.44
N SER A 82 3.75 -4.19 15.76
CA SER A 82 4.89 -3.36 15.41
C SER A 82 5.87 -4.14 14.53
N ASP A 83 5.32 -5.04 13.72
CA ASP A 83 6.11 -5.81 12.76
C ASP A 83 6.63 -4.90 11.64
N ASP A 84 7.78 -5.25 11.09
CA ASP A 84 8.34 -4.57 9.95
C ASP A 84 7.47 -4.85 8.71
N MET A 85 6.89 -3.78 8.16
CA MET A 85 5.94 -3.87 7.04
C MET A 85 6.66 -3.58 5.73
N MET A 86 7.17 -4.65 5.10
CA MET A 86 7.75 -4.61 3.75
C MET A 86 6.69 -4.93 2.70
N GLY A 87 6.96 -4.61 1.45
CA GLY A 87 6.08 -4.94 0.32
C GLY A 87 4.63 -4.50 0.52
N PHE A 88 4.42 -3.38 1.23
CA PHE A 88 3.09 -2.85 1.52
C PHE A 88 2.43 -2.35 0.25
N VAL A 89 1.22 -2.84 -0.03
CA VAL A 89 0.41 -2.44 -1.18
C VAL A 89 -1.07 -2.36 -0.82
N ALA A 90 -1.72 -1.30 -1.30
CA ALA A 90 -3.17 -1.12 -1.17
C ALA A 90 -3.93 -1.93 -2.23
N ASP A 91 -5.05 -2.52 -1.84
CA ASP A 91 -5.96 -3.20 -2.77
C ASP A 91 -6.63 -2.15 -3.68
N PRO A 92 -6.45 -2.22 -5.02
CA PRO A 92 -6.95 -1.21 -5.93
C PRO A 92 -8.48 -1.14 -6.05
N VAL A 93 -9.21 -2.16 -5.56
CA VAL A 93 -10.67 -2.25 -5.65
C VAL A 93 -11.38 -2.35 -4.31
N ALA A 94 -10.65 -2.62 -3.23
CA ALA A 94 -11.20 -2.73 -1.88
C ALA A 94 -10.59 -1.66 -0.95
N PRO A 95 -11.16 -0.46 -0.86
CA PRO A 95 -10.66 0.59 0.05
C PRO A 95 -10.51 0.08 1.48
N GLY A 96 -9.32 0.27 2.07
CA GLY A 96 -8.96 -0.28 3.38
C GLY A 96 -8.51 -1.74 3.36
N GLY A 97 -8.44 -2.37 2.19
CA GLY A 97 -7.76 -3.64 1.97
C GLY A 97 -6.28 -3.43 1.69
N PHE A 98 -5.42 -4.23 2.31
CA PHE A 98 -3.96 -4.16 2.13
C PHE A 98 -3.35 -5.54 2.12
N LEU A 99 -2.26 -5.69 1.38
CA LEU A 99 -1.30 -6.78 1.54
C LEU A 99 0.04 -6.20 2.04
N ALA A 100 0.76 -6.99 2.79
CA ALA A 100 2.13 -6.70 3.20
C ALA A 100 2.92 -8.00 3.41
N SER A 101 4.21 -7.86 3.58
CA SER A 101 5.14 -8.91 3.97
C SER A 101 6.08 -8.37 5.04
N GLY A 102 7.26 -8.95 5.20
CA GLY A 102 8.29 -8.41 6.10
C GLY A 102 8.65 -9.31 7.25
N HIS A 103 8.99 -8.71 8.38
CA HIS A 103 9.55 -9.40 9.54
C HIS A 103 8.72 -9.17 10.81
N PRO A 104 8.41 -10.23 11.57
CA PRO A 104 7.89 -10.04 12.92
C PRO A 104 8.99 -9.46 13.83
N ALA A 105 8.59 -8.68 14.81
CA ALA A 105 9.52 -8.08 15.79
C ALA A 105 10.45 -9.08 16.49
N ARG A 106 10.13 -10.38 16.44
CA ARG A 106 10.93 -11.47 17.02
C ARG A 106 11.87 -12.18 16.04
N GLY A 107 11.96 -11.68 14.81
CA GLY A 107 12.78 -12.27 13.74
C GLY A 107 12.07 -13.39 12.96
N GLY A 108 12.63 -13.76 11.82
CA GLY A 108 12.01 -14.62 10.81
C GLY A 108 11.22 -13.80 9.81
N ASN A 109 10.45 -14.44 8.93
CA ASN A 109 9.64 -13.79 7.92
C ASN A 109 8.15 -13.96 8.21
N LEU A 110 7.34 -12.95 7.91
CA LEU A 110 5.89 -12.97 8.07
C LEU A 110 5.21 -13.88 7.04
N GLY A 111 5.79 -14.04 5.86
CA GLY A 111 5.06 -14.49 4.69
C GLY A 111 4.21 -13.32 4.15
N VAL A 112 3.06 -13.63 3.59
CA VAL A 112 2.10 -12.63 3.13
C VAL A 112 1.02 -12.46 4.18
N ILE A 113 0.78 -11.22 4.60
CA ILE A 113 -0.26 -10.82 5.55
C ILE A 113 -1.25 -9.89 4.88
N ALA A 114 -2.49 -9.91 5.32
CA ALA A 114 -3.57 -9.10 4.78
C ALA A 114 -4.33 -8.37 5.88
N SER A 115 -4.80 -7.17 5.55
CA SER A 115 -5.79 -6.42 6.33
C SER A 115 -7.00 -6.11 5.44
N SER A 116 -8.19 -6.07 6.02
CA SER A 116 -9.43 -5.65 5.35
C SER A 116 -10.19 -4.57 6.15
N ASP A 117 -9.54 -3.99 7.14
CA ASP A 117 -10.14 -3.05 8.10
C ASP A 117 -9.31 -1.75 8.26
N GLY A 118 -8.67 -1.31 7.17
CA GLY A 118 -7.86 -0.09 7.17
C GLY A 118 -6.53 -0.23 7.92
N GLY A 119 -5.99 -1.44 8.03
CA GLY A 119 -4.74 -1.72 8.73
C GLY A 119 -4.87 -1.84 10.26
N ALA A 120 -6.10 -1.88 10.78
CA ALA A 120 -6.33 -2.01 12.22
C ALA A 120 -6.00 -3.41 12.74
N SER A 121 -6.27 -4.45 11.93
CA SER A 121 -5.85 -5.82 12.21
C SER A 121 -5.24 -6.48 10.97
N TRP A 122 -4.34 -7.44 11.20
CA TRP A 122 -3.63 -8.17 10.17
C TRP A 122 -3.70 -9.67 10.43
N ALA A 123 -3.89 -10.44 9.38
CA ALA A 123 -3.89 -11.89 9.44
C ALA A 123 -2.94 -12.48 8.42
N LYS A 124 -2.24 -13.55 8.79
CA LYS A 124 -1.40 -14.28 7.84
C LYS A 124 -2.29 -14.89 6.76
N LEU A 125 -1.97 -14.61 5.51
CA LEU A 125 -2.68 -15.11 4.34
C LEU A 125 -2.00 -16.37 3.76
N SER A 126 -0.67 -16.34 3.63
CA SER A 126 0.12 -17.46 3.10
C SER A 126 1.60 -17.33 3.47
N ASP A 127 2.37 -18.40 3.18
CA ASP A 127 3.82 -18.37 3.36
C ASP A 127 4.58 -17.87 2.12
N GLY A 128 3.98 -17.93 0.94
CA GLY A 128 4.70 -17.82 -0.32
C GLY A 128 5.29 -19.15 -0.77
N VAL A 129 6.28 -19.13 -1.67
CA VAL A 129 6.94 -20.35 -2.17
C VAL A 129 8.12 -20.71 -1.26
N ASN A 130 8.22 -22.00 -0.89
CA ASN A 130 9.30 -22.59 -0.08
C ASN A 130 9.42 -22.05 1.35
N GLY A 131 8.33 -21.59 1.95
CA GLY A 131 8.26 -21.12 3.34
C GLY A 131 7.98 -19.63 3.43
N PRO A 132 7.96 -19.06 4.65
CA PRO A 132 7.62 -17.66 4.83
C PRO A 132 8.55 -16.74 4.07
N VAL A 133 7.98 -15.98 3.13
CA VAL A 133 8.68 -14.97 2.34
C VAL A 133 8.79 -13.65 3.09
N ASP A 134 9.69 -12.80 2.62
CA ASP A 134 9.84 -11.40 2.94
C ASP A 134 9.92 -10.64 1.62
N PHE A 135 8.75 -10.33 1.07
CA PHE A 135 8.67 -9.55 -0.16
C PHE A 135 9.00 -8.10 0.13
N HIS A 136 10.16 -7.63 -0.33
CA HIS A 136 10.48 -6.21 -0.33
C HIS A 136 9.78 -5.49 -1.49
N GLN A 137 9.61 -6.17 -2.61
CA GLN A 137 8.84 -5.69 -3.76
C GLN A 137 7.60 -6.59 -3.89
N MET A 138 6.43 -5.99 -3.83
CA MET A 138 5.15 -6.64 -4.05
C MET A 138 4.17 -5.66 -4.66
N ASP A 139 3.38 -6.10 -5.65
CA ASP A 139 2.31 -5.29 -6.20
C ASP A 139 1.11 -6.14 -6.63
N ILE A 140 -0.08 -5.50 -6.58
CA ILE A 140 -1.36 -6.07 -6.99
C ILE A 140 -1.69 -5.56 -8.40
N SER A 141 -2.00 -6.47 -9.33
CA SER A 141 -2.42 -6.08 -10.67
C SER A 141 -3.73 -5.28 -10.63
N LYS A 142 -3.70 -4.10 -11.25
CA LYS A 142 -4.88 -3.27 -11.42
C LYS A 142 -5.79 -3.79 -12.54
N ALA A 143 -5.27 -4.68 -13.44
CA ALA A 143 -6.05 -5.39 -14.46
C ALA A 143 -6.92 -6.50 -13.87
N ASP A 144 -6.40 -7.22 -12.86
CA ASP A 144 -7.12 -8.25 -12.09
C ASP A 144 -6.51 -8.35 -10.69
N PRO A 145 -7.18 -7.85 -9.65
CA PRO A 145 -6.65 -7.84 -8.27
C PRO A 145 -6.44 -9.23 -7.66
N SER A 146 -6.92 -10.30 -8.29
CA SER A 146 -6.55 -11.66 -7.89
C SER A 146 -5.09 -11.99 -8.21
N VAL A 147 -4.45 -11.25 -9.13
CA VAL A 147 -3.05 -11.43 -9.51
C VAL A 147 -2.16 -10.52 -8.66
N VAL A 148 -1.27 -11.13 -7.91
CA VAL A 148 -0.29 -10.45 -7.05
C VAL A 148 1.11 -10.93 -7.42
N TRP A 149 2.04 -10.01 -7.51
CA TRP A 149 3.44 -10.27 -7.77
C TRP A 149 4.28 -9.95 -6.54
N GLY A 150 5.34 -10.72 -6.32
CA GLY A 150 6.31 -10.47 -5.24
C GLY A 150 7.68 -11.02 -5.61
N ASN A 151 8.73 -10.45 -5.02
CA ASN A 151 10.11 -10.88 -5.23
C ASN A 151 10.73 -11.37 -3.92
N TYR A 152 11.05 -12.69 -3.88
CA TYR A 152 11.84 -13.32 -2.82
C TYR A 152 12.48 -14.59 -3.35
N GLY A 153 13.80 -14.57 -3.56
CA GLY A 153 14.49 -15.67 -4.21
C GLY A 153 14.09 -15.89 -5.67
N GLY A 154 13.57 -14.85 -6.33
CA GLY A 154 12.99 -14.80 -7.66
C GLY A 154 11.57 -14.25 -7.64
N LEU A 155 11.02 -14.03 -8.83
CA LEU A 155 9.67 -13.52 -8.99
C LEU A 155 8.63 -14.60 -8.75
N GLN A 156 7.74 -14.35 -7.81
CA GLN A 156 6.62 -15.20 -7.46
C GLN A 156 5.31 -14.51 -7.85
N ARG A 157 4.32 -15.29 -8.22
CA ARG A 157 2.99 -14.80 -8.58
C ARG A 157 1.91 -15.58 -7.86
N SER A 158 0.90 -14.88 -7.40
CA SER A 158 -0.39 -15.42 -6.99
C SER A 158 -1.45 -15.12 -8.06
N ARG A 159 -2.45 -15.99 -8.20
CA ARG A 159 -3.65 -15.80 -9.02
C ARG A 159 -4.95 -15.88 -8.18
N ASP A 160 -4.83 -15.86 -6.88
CA ASP A 160 -5.93 -15.99 -5.93
C ASP A 160 -5.87 -14.95 -4.78
N GLY A 161 -5.30 -13.77 -5.08
CA GLY A 161 -5.20 -12.65 -4.14
C GLY A 161 -4.19 -12.90 -3.02
N GLY A 162 -3.08 -13.58 -3.31
CA GLY A 162 -1.99 -13.82 -2.35
C GLY A 162 -2.15 -15.07 -1.50
N ARG A 163 -3.13 -15.95 -1.77
CA ARG A 163 -3.36 -17.18 -0.97
C ARG A 163 -2.45 -18.33 -1.35
N THR A 164 -2.19 -18.49 -2.63
CA THR A 164 -1.22 -19.47 -3.14
C THR A 164 -0.26 -18.82 -4.12
N TRP A 165 0.96 -19.32 -4.20
CA TRP A 165 2.03 -18.71 -4.96
C TRP A 165 2.76 -19.75 -5.83
N GLU A 166 3.21 -19.32 -6.99
CA GLU A 166 4.12 -20.05 -7.87
C GLU A 166 5.37 -19.21 -8.15
N GLN A 167 6.53 -19.84 -8.20
CA GLN A 167 7.73 -19.17 -8.72
C GLN A 167 7.67 -19.16 -10.24
N VAL A 168 7.77 -17.99 -10.84
CA VAL A 168 7.56 -17.80 -12.28
C VAL A 168 8.86 -17.64 -13.03
N ALA A 169 9.78 -16.83 -12.50
CA ALA A 169 11.06 -16.49 -13.14
C ALA A 169 12.09 -16.02 -12.12
N ASP A 170 13.34 -15.94 -12.54
CA ASP A 170 14.35 -15.17 -11.82
C ASP A 170 14.06 -13.67 -11.95
N ALA A 171 14.38 -12.92 -10.91
CA ALA A 171 14.27 -11.47 -10.97
C ALA A 171 15.33 -10.88 -11.92
N PRO A 172 15.04 -9.78 -12.64
CA PRO A 172 16.06 -9.04 -13.36
C PRO A 172 17.23 -8.65 -12.46
N LEU A 173 18.44 -8.67 -13.01
CA LEU A 173 19.63 -8.29 -12.24
C LEU A 173 19.53 -6.84 -11.74
N GLY A 174 19.83 -6.63 -10.46
CA GLY A 174 19.75 -5.31 -9.83
C GLY A 174 18.32 -4.80 -9.69
N LEU A 175 17.33 -5.72 -9.51
CA LEU A 175 15.94 -5.34 -9.26
C LEU A 175 15.85 -4.45 -8.02
N ILE A 176 15.15 -3.31 -8.18
CA ILE A 176 14.89 -2.33 -7.12
C ILE A 176 13.40 -2.33 -6.78
N ASP A 177 12.52 -2.32 -7.82
CA ASP A 177 11.08 -2.24 -7.63
C ASP A 177 10.32 -2.92 -8.77
N ILE A 178 9.05 -3.28 -8.53
CA ILE A 178 8.14 -3.87 -9.53
C ILE A 178 6.79 -3.17 -9.51
N ALA A 179 6.15 -3.09 -10.69
CA ALA A 179 4.78 -2.64 -10.82
C ALA A 179 3.98 -3.53 -11.79
N ALA A 180 2.85 -4.04 -11.32
CA ALA A 180 1.94 -4.83 -12.14
C ALA A 180 1.06 -3.92 -13.01
N SER A 181 0.82 -4.34 -14.25
CA SER A 181 0.06 -3.57 -15.22
C SER A 181 -1.41 -3.40 -14.84
N ALA A 182 -1.99 -2.27 -15.28
CA ALA A 182 -3.41 -2.02 -15.26
C ALA A 182 -4.15 -2.51 -16.52
N ARG A 183 -3.43 -3.03 -17.52
CA ARG A 183 -3.98 -3.47 -18.82
C ARG A 183 -3.88 -4.98 -19.05
N SER A 184 -2.86 -5.64 -18.47
CA SER A 184 -2.59 -7.07 -18.70
C SER A 184 -2.07 -7.74 -17.45
N VAL A 185 -2.62 -8.88 -17.08
CA VAL A 185 -2.21 -9.67 -15.91
C VAL A 185 -0.83 -10.34 -16.08
N GLU A 186 -0.36 -10.49 -17.34
CA GLU A 186 0.96 -11.04 -17.65
C GLU A 186 2.06 -9.97 -17.70
N ARG A 187 1.66 -8.67 -17.75
CA ARG A 187 2.62 -7.57 -17.85
C ARG A 187 3.11 -7.13 -16.49
N LEU A 188 4.43 -7.07 -16.37
CA LEU A 188 5.12 -6.58 -15.19
C LEU A 188 6.22 -5.59 -15.60
N TYR A 189 6.32 -4.49 -14.89
CA TYR A 189 7.44 -3.54 -15.00
C TYR A 189 8.45 -3.83 -13.90
N ALA A 190 9.73 -3.56 -14.20
CA ALA A 190 10.83 -3.70 -13.26
C ALA A 190 11.76 -2.48 -13.33
N ALA A 191 11.85 -1.77 -12.23
CA ALA A 191 12.87 -0.75 -11.99
C ALA A 191 14.14 -1.45 -11.51
N THR A 192 15.27 -1.16 -12.16
CA THR A 192 16.54 -1.82 -11.87
C THR A 192 17.70 -0.82 -11.80
N GLU A 193 18.86 -1.28 -11.34
CA GLU A 193 20.11 -0.52 -11.38
C GLU A 193 20.55 -0.13 -12.81
N THR A 194 19.99 -0.76 -13.85
CA THR A 194 20.41 -0.59 -15.24
C THR A 194 19.27 -0.15 -16.17
N GLY A 195 18.18 0.36 -15.63
CA GLY A 195 17.08 0.90 -16.42
C GLY A 195 15.69 0.42 -16.00
N LEU A 196 14.71 0.83 -16.78
CA LEU A 196 13.31 0.42 -16.66
C LEU A 196 12.99 -0.64 -17.70
N TRP A 197 12.47 -1.76 -17.24
CA TRP A 197 12.16 -2.93 -18.05
C TRP A 197 10.67 -3.26 -17.99
N VAL A 198 10.18 -3.94 -19.01
CA VAL A 198 8.81 -4.49 -19.07
C VAL A 198 8.86 -5.90 -19.64
N SER A 199 8.04 -6.78 -19.09
CA SER A 199 7.74 -8.09 -19.66
C SER A 199 6.25 -8.21 -19.92
N ASP A 200 5.87 -8.68 -21.08
CA ASP A 200 4.49 -9.05 -21.47
C ASP A 200 4.26 -10.58 -21.39
N ALA A 201 5.23 -11.32 -20.87
CA ALA A 201 5.28 -12.78 -20.90
C ALA A 201 5.53 -13.38 -19.52
N ASP A 202 4.75 -12.98 -18.53
CA ASP A 202 4.86 -13.52 -17.17
C ASP A 202 6.29 -13.38 -16.61
N ALA A 203 6.87 -12.19 -16.72
CA ALA A 203 8.21 -11.84 -16.22
C ALA A 203 9.37 -12.69 -16.82
N ARG A 204 9.22 -13.24 -18.03
CA ARG A 204 10.25 -14.10 -18.66
C ARG A 204 11.07 -13.37 -19.73
N ASP A 205 10.43 -12.60 -20.61
CA ASP A 205 11.07 -11.89 -21.71
C ASP A 205 11.05 -10.39 -21.43
N TRP A 206 12.18 -9.89 -20.94
CA TRP A 206 12.31 -8.48 -20.56
C TRP A 206 12.77 -7.61 -21.73
N GLN A 207 12.06 -6.52 -21.97
CA GLN A 207 12.40 -5.49 -22.93
C GLN A 207 12.54 -4.14 -22.22
N ARG A 208 13.27 -3.21 -22.82
CA ARG A 208 13.36 -1.87 -22.25
C ARG A 208 12.05 -1.12 -22.39
N ALA A 209 11.52 -0.67 -21.28
CA ALA A 209 10.36 0.23 -21.23
C ALA A 209 10.76 1.69 -21.43
N HIS A 210 12.02 2.04 -21.09
CA HIS A 210 12.64 3.34 -21.30
C HIS A 210 14.06 3.16 -21.84
N PRO A 211 14.57 4.04 -22.74
CA PRO A 211 15.90 3.88 -23.35
C PRO A 211 17.08 4.12 -22.42
N THR A 212 16.85 4.56 -21.18
CA THR A 212 17.91 4.84 -20.20
C THR A 212 18.68 3.59 -19.77
N ASP A 213 19.97 3.76 -19.45
CA ASP A 213 20.78 2.79 -18.71
C ASP A 213 21.02 3.23 -17.26
N ALA A 214 20.46 4.38 -16.86
CA ALA A 214 20.57 4.89 -15.49
C ALA A 214 19.68 4.08 -14.52
N PRO A 215 20.05 4.02 -13.23
CA PRO A 215 19.19 3.39 -12.23
C PRO A 215 17.80 4.01 -12.17
N VAL A 216 16.79 3.16 -11.97
CA VAL A 216 15.40 3.55 -11.73
C VAL A 216 15.05 3.13 -10.33
N SER A 217 14.69 4.09 -9.47
CA SER A 217 14.51 3.81 -8.04
C SER A 217 13.11 3.39 -7.65
N PHE A 218 12.11 3.70 -8.46
CA PHE A 218 10.77 3.13 -8.35
C PHE A 218 10.06 3.11 -9.72
N VAL A 219 9.06 2.27 -9.84
CA VAL A 219 8.05 2.27 -10.89
C VAL A 219 6.68 2.03 -10.26
N GLU A 220 5.67 2.80 -10.66
CA GLU A 220 4.29 2.63 -10.22
C GLU A 220 3.34 2.71 -11.41
N VAL A 221 2.38 1.80 -11.49
CA VAL A 221 1.32 1.81 -12.51
C VAL A 221 0.01 2.15 -11.82
N MET A 222 -0.58 3.26 -12.24
CA MET A 222 -1.86 3.73 -11.72
C MET A 222 -3.03 2.95 -12.33
N ALA A 223 -4.20 3.00 -11.68
CA ALA A 223 -5.40 2.30 -12.13
C ALA A 223 -5.89 2.75 -13.53
N ASP A 224 -5.57 3.98 -13.94
CA ASP A 224 -5.85 4.50 -15.27
C ASP A 224 -4.84 4.05 -16.34
N GLY A 225 -3.79 3.34 -15.96
CA GLY A 225 -2.72 2.86 -16.82
C GLY A 225 -1.57 3.85 -17.00
N MET A 226 -1.53 4.94 -16.24
CA MET A 226 -0.36 5.82 -16.21
C MET A 226 0.77 5.18 -15.43
N ILE A 227 1.93 5.05 -16.06
CA ILE A 227 3.19 4.62 -15.44
C ILE A 227 3.91 5.85 -14.91
N HIS A 228 4.34 5.82 -13.67
CA HIS A 228 5.28 6.78 -13.09
C HIS A 228 6.59 6.08 -12.76
N ALA A 229 7.71 6.71 -13.05
CA ALA A 229 9.03 6.18 -12.72
C ALA A 229 9.98 7.30 -12.35
N PHE A 230 10.87 7.05 -11.40
CA PHE A 230 11.97 7.98 -11.11
C PHE A 230 13.26 7.41 -11.65
N ILE A 231 13.85 8.14 -12.58
CA ILE A 231 15.12 7.79 -13.26
C ILE A 231 16.21 8.73 -12.77
N LEU A 232 17.28 8.17 -12.22
CA LEU A 232 18.40 8.96 -11.73
C LEU A 232 19.02 9.78 -12.86
N GLY A 233 19.10 11.10 -12.64
CA GLY A 233 19.58 12.05 -13.63
C GLY A 233 18.54 12.56 -14.64
N GLU A 234 17.35 11.95 -14.68
CA GLU A 234 16.24 12.41 -15.52
C GLU A 234 15.05 12.91 -14.68
N GLY A 235 14.92 12.47 -13.41
CA GLY A 235 13.86 12.87 -12.50
C GLY A 235 12.61 12.00 -12.57
N LEU A 236 11.44 12.59 -12.28
CA LEU A 236 10.14 11.94 -12.31
C LEU A 236 9.53 12.03 -13.72
N LEU A 237 9.24 10.88 -14.28
CA LEU A 237 8.66 10.72 -15.60
C LEU A 237 7.33 9.99 -15.53
N ARG A 238 6.47 10.20 -16.54
CA ARG A 238 5.26 9.39 -16.73
C ARG A 238 5.02 9.04 -18.19
N ARG A 239 4.27 7.95 -18.42
CA ARG A 239 3.80 7.50 -19.74
C ARG A 239 2.55 6.65 -19.58
N ASP A 240 1.66 6.67 -20.57
CA ASP A 240 0.56 5.70 -20.65
C ASP A 240 1.08 4.31 -21.04
N GLU A 241 0.52 3.23 -20.45
CA GLU A 241 0.84 1.85 -20.82
C GLU A 241 0.51 1.52 -22.28
N ASP A 242 -0.48 2.19 -22.86
CA ASP A 242 -0.89 2.01 -24.26
C ASP A 242 0.12 2.65 -25.24
N GLY A 243 1.15 3.31 -24.73
CA GLY A 243 2.26 3.85 -25.52
C GLY A 243 2.36 5.38 -25.45
N GLY A 244 3.11 5.93 -26.42
CA GLY A 244 3.41 7.36 -26.46
C GLY A 244 4.81 7.69 -25.93
N ALA A 245 5.12 8.98 -25.92
CA ALA A 245 6.40 9.47 -25.39
C ALA A 245 6.34 9.56 -23.85
N TRP A 246 7.50 9.36 -23.23
CA TRP A 246 7.66 9.69 -21.83
C TRP A 246 7.60 11.21 -21.63
N GLU A 247 6.78 11.67 -20.71
CA GLU A 247 6.69 13.03 -20.24
C GLU A 247 7.54 13.19 -18.99
N GLN A 248 8.49 14.10 -18.99
CA GLN A 248 9.22 14.48 -17.79
C GLN A 248 8.36 15.45 -16.98
N LEU A 249 7.90 15.00 -15.80
CA LEU A 249 7.07 15.81 -14.90
C LEU A 249 7.92 16.79 -14.09
N HIS A 250 9.01 16.28 -13.50
CA HIS A 250 9.92 17.08 -12.68
C HIS A 250 11.35 16.59 -12.85
N PRO A 251 12.25 17.43 -13.38
CA PRO A 251 13.58 16.99 -13.79
C PRO A 251 14.60 16.86 -12.66
N ASP A 252 14.39 17.60 -11.57
CA ASP A 252 15.44 17.76 -10.56
C ASP A 252 14.83 17.81 -9.14
N PHE A 253 15.21 16.85 -8.33
CA PHE A 253 14.91 16.79 -6.91
C PHE A 253 16.12 17.19 -6.06
N GLU A 254 17.01 18.01 -6.61
CA GLU A 254 18.29 18.40 -6.03
C GLU A 254 19.20 17.16 -5.87
N GLN A 255 19.55 16.67 -4.76
CA GLN A 255 20.31 15.43 -4.58
C GLN A 255 19.43 14.28 -4.03
N ARG A 256 18.11 14.45 -4.10
CA ARG A 256 17.16 13.44 -3.67
C ARG A 256 16.83 12.48 -4.80
N PHE A 257 16.58 11.23 -4.46
CA PHE A 257 15.88 10.30 -5.31
C PHE A 257 14.70 9.69 -4.58
N LEU A 258 13.66 9.38 -5.33
CA LEU A 258 12.38 8.95 -4.80
C LEU A 258 12.37 7.43 -4.66
N LEU A 259 11.80 6.92 -3.55
CA LEU A 259 11.74 5.50 -3.26
C LEU A 259 10.32 4.94 -3.39
N TYR A 260 9.33 5.72 -2.99
CA TYR A 260 7.92 5.34 -2.99
C TYR A 260 7.09 6.48 -3.51
N TYR A 261 6.04 6.15 -4.27
CA TYR A 261 5.12 7.12 -4.85
C TYR A 261 3.69 6.71 -4.53
N ALA A 262 2.85 7.65 -4.11
CA ALA A 262 1.44 7.45 -3.85
C ALA A 262 0.62 8.59 -4.43
N ALA A 263 -0.14 8.35 -5.48
CA ALA A 263 -1.12 9.31 -5.98
C ALA A 263 -2.44 9.14 -5.23
N ASP A 264 -3.16 10.24 -5.08
CA ASP A 264 -4.50 10.23 -4.53
C ASP A 264 -5.49 9.65 -5.55
N PRO A 265 -6.21 8.57 -5.22
CA PRO A 265 -7.14 7.94 -6.17
C PRO A 265 -8.36 8.80 -6.50
N VAL A 266 -8.64 9.84 -5.69
CA VAL A 266 -9.78 10.74 -5.85
C VAL A 266 -9.37 12.07 -6.48
N ASN A 267 -8.16 12.54 -6.18
CA ASN A 267 -7.59 13.78 -6.71
C ASN A 267 -6.24 13.51 -7.40
N PRO A 268 -6.23 13.27 -8.71
CA PRO A 268 -5.02 12.89 -9.45
C PRO A 268 -3.93 13.99 -9.48
N ASP A 269 -4.25 15.23 -9.13
CA ASP A 269 -3.26 16.29 -8.99
C ASP A 269 -2.47 16.19 -7.68
N ARG A 270 -2.99 15.45 -6.68
CA ARG A 270 -2.32 15.26 -5.40
C ARG A 270 -1.51 13.97 -5.38
N ALA A 271 -0.23 14.11 -5.05
CA ALA A 271 0.67 12.98 -4.92
C ALA A 271 1.64 13.18 -3.76
N PHE A 272 2.15 12.05 -3.26
CA PHE A 272 3.16 11.99 -2.19
C PHE A 272 4.30 11.09 -2.62
N THR A 273 5.49 11.38 -2.13
CA THR A 273 6.66 10.53 -2.33
C THR A 273 7.54 10.52 -1.10
N ALA A 274 8.22 9.39 -0.87
CA ALA A 274 9.28 9.31 0.13
C ALA A 274 10.64 9.33 -0.57
N THR A 275 11.59 10.09 -0.01
CA THR A 275 12.97 10.17 -0.50
C THR A 275 13.91 9.21 0.26
N GLN A 276 15.09 8.96 -0.29
CA GLN A 276 16.14 8.20 0.39
C GLN A 276 16.63 8.86 1.70
N LEU A 277 16.31 10.13 1.91
CA LEU A 277 16.64 10.85 3.16
C LEU A 277 15.55 10.66 4.24
N GLY A 278 14.49 9.89 3.93
CA GLY A 278 13.36 9.68 4.83
C GLY A 278 12.39 10.86 4.89
N GLU A 279 12.46 11.80 3.94
CA GLU A 279 11.52 12.91 3.84
C GLU A 279 10.26 12.47 3.08
N ILE A 280 9.11 13.07 3.41
CA ILE A 280 7.89 12.99 2.61
C ILE A 280 7.73 14.30 1.86
N LEU A 281 7.61 14.22 0.55
CA LEU A 281 7.28 15.36 -0.31
C LEU A 281 5.82 15.23 -0.79
N THR A 282 5.18 16.36 -1.05
CA THR A 282 3.82 16.44 -1.58
C THR A 282 3.78 17.32 -2.82
N SER A 283 2.92 16.94 -3.76
CA SER A 283 2.57 17.68 -4.97
C SER A 283 1.07 17.90 -5.02
N ASP A 284 0.64 19.04 -5.53
CA ASP A 284 -0.77 19.41 -5.76
C ASP A 284 -1.04 19.73 -7.26
N ASP A 285 -0.11 19.34 -8.16
CA ASP A 285 -0.18 19.64 -9.61
C ASP A 285 0.22 18.44 -10.49
N GLY A 286 -0.07 17.23 -9.98
CA GLY A 286 0.19 15.98 -10.70
C GLY A 286 1.67 15.63 -10.84
N GLY A 287 2.49 16.01 -9.84
CA GLY A 287 3.91 15.68 -9.78
C GLY A 287 4.84 16.66 -10.50
N ARG A 288 4.33 17.83 -10.92
CA ARG A 288 5.16 18.84 -11.63
C ARG A 288 5.94 19.75 -10.70
N SER A 289 5.42 20.01 -9.50
CA SER A 289 6.16 20.68 -8.44
C SER A 289 6.00 19.95 -7.10
N TRP A 290 7.02 20.05 -6.27
CA TRP A 290 7.11 19.32 -5.01
C TRP A 290 7.57 20.24 -3.88
N ARG A 291 7.00 20.02 -2.70
CA ARG A 291 7.46 20.65 -1.47
C ARG A 291 7.55 19.60 -0.36
N GLN A 292 8.40 19.83 0.62
CA GLN A 292 8.46 18.94 1.77
C GLN A 292 7.16 19.06 2.58
N PHE A 293 6.58 17.94 2.97
CA PHE A 293 5.38 17.94 3.80
C PHE A 293 5.69 18.47 5.20
N GLY A 294 4.83 19.41 5.68
CA GLY A 294 4.96 19.99 7.02
C GLY A 294 6.02 21.09 7.18
N THR A 295 6.56 21.60 6.07
CA THR A 295 7.38 22.82 6.04
C THR A 295 6.59 23.90 5.33
N ASP A 296 5.93 24.77 6.08
CA ASP A 296 5.32 26.02 5.57
C ASP A 296 6.36 27.14 5.53
#